data_c420b2169ca1d3e64eae4acc4c9f2601
#
_entry.id   c420b2169ca1d3e64eae4acc4c9f2601
#
_cell.length_a   1.000
_cell.length_b   1.000
_cell.length_c   1.000
_cell.angle_alpha   90.00
_cell.angle_beta   90.00
_cell.angle_gamma   90.00
#
_symmetry.space_group_name_H-M   'P 1'
#
loop_
_entity.id
_entity.type
_entity.pdbx_description
1 polymer ?
#
loop_
_entity_poly.entity_id
_entity_poly.type
_entity_poly.pdbx_seq_one_letter_code
_entity_poly.pdbx_strand_id
1 'polypeptide(L)'
;LFMMQFGEVIVGGVGSGLYGMLIFAIIAVFIAGLMVGRTPEYLGKKIETYEMKMASLLILIMPIIVLGFTAVAVVTESGTSSILNPGAHGFSEILYAYTSQGNNNGSAFGGLNANTPFYNLTGALAMLVSRFWLAIPTLALAGSLARKTIVPAGPGTLPTHRPLFVGLLVGVVIMVGALTFVPALALG
;
A
#
# COMPACT_ATOMS: atom_id res chain seq x y z
N LEU A 1 -5.16 -6.62 12.65
CA LEU A 1 -4.96 -6.81 11.22
C LEU A 1 -5.43 -5.59 10.41
N PHE A 2 -6.71 -5.22 10.47
CA PHE A 2 -7.25 -4.06 9.74
C PHE A 2 -6.46 -2.75 10.00
N MET A 3 -6.17 -2.44 11.26
CA MET A 3 -5.42 -1.23 11.61
C MET A 3 -3.99 -1.24 11.07
N MET A 4 -3.37 -2.41 10.96
CA MET A 4 -2.04 -2.55 10.37
C MET A 4 -2.08 -2.32 8.85
N GLN A 5 -3.06 -2.89 8.16
CA GLN A 5 -3.26 -2.66 6.72
C GLN A 5 -3.60 -1.20 6.42
N PHE A 6 -4.37 -0.56 7.29
CA PHE A 6 -4.72 0.85 7.17
C PHE A 6 -3.49 1.76 7.40
N GLY A 7 -2.57 1.34 8.26
CA GLY A 7 -1.31 2.05 8.51
C GLY A 7 -0.39 2.19 7.29
N GLU A 8 -0.58 1.38 6.25
CA GLU A 8 0.16 1.51 4.98
C GLU A 8 -0.20 2.76 4.18
N VAL A 9 -1.38 3.30 4.39
CA VAL A 9 -1.91 4.41 3.58
C VAL A 9 -2.12 5.69 4.38
N ILE A 10 -1.88 5.69 5.69
CA ILE A 10 -2.07 6.83 6.58
C ILE A 10 -0.73 7.27 7.17
N VAL A 11 -0.52 8.57 7.27
CA VAL A 11 0.63 9.17 7.96
C VAL A 11 0.72 8.66 9.40
N GLY A 12 1.91 8.22 9.80
CA GLY A 12 2.16 7.67 11.14
C GLY A 12 2.04 6.15 11.21
N GLY A 13 1.60 5.46 10.16
CA GLY A 13 1.68 4.01 10.06
C GLY A 13 3.12 3.50 9.96
N VAL A 14 3.37 2.32 10.53
CA VAL A 14 4.68 1.66 10.44
C VAL A 14 4.94 1.27 8.98
N GLY A 15 6.17 1.44 8.52
CA GLY A 15 6.57 1.12 7.15
C GLY A 15 6.44 2.30 6.20
N SER A 16 5.43 2.31 5.35
CA SER A 16 5.29 3.24 4.22
C SER A 16 4.23 4.35 4.40
N GLY A 17 3.64 4.49 5.59
CA GLY A 17 2.48 5.36 5.82
C GLY A 17 2.61 6.79 5.30
N LEU A 18 3.76 7.44 5.46
CA LEU A 18 3.96 8.80 4.97
C LEU A 18 3.95 8.87 3.43
N TYR A 19 4.82 8.12 2.78
CA TYR A 19 4.90 8.16 1.32
C TYR A 19 3.72 7.45 0.65
N GLY A 20 3.13 6.45 1.29
CA GLY A 20 1.86 5.87 0.86
C GLY A 20 0.77 6.92 0.75
N MET A 21 0.53 7.72 1.78
CA MET A 21 -0.45 8.80 1.75
C MET A 21 -0.14 9.86 0.69
N LEU A 22 1.13 10.22 0.49
CA LEU A 22 1.53 11.16 -0.58
C LEU A 22 1.21 10.59 -1.97
N ILE A 23 1.44 9.31 -2.19
CA ILE A 23 1.08 8.61 -3.42
C ILE A 23 -0.43 8.63 -3.66
N PHE A 24 -1.23 8.36 -2.63
CA PHE A 24 -2.69 8.47 -2.73
C PHE A 24 -3.15 9.88 -3.04
N ALA A 25 -2.49 10.91 -2.50
CA ALA A 25 -2.78 12.30 -2.85
C ALA A 25 -2.49 12.59 -4.33
N ILE A 26 -1.39 12.08 -4.87
CA ILE A 26 -1.05 12.20 -6.30
C ILE A 26 -2.07 11.50 -7.18
N ILE A 27 -2.49 10.30 -6.82
CA ILE A 27 -3.51 9.54 -7.54
C ILE A 27 -4.86 10.25 -7.48
N ALA A 28 -5.26 10.75 -6.32
CA ALA A 28 -6.51 11.51 -6.16
C ALA A 28 -6.53 12.77 -7.05
N VAL A 29 -5.42 13.52 -7.09
CA VAL A 29 -5.28 14.67 -7.99
C VAL A 29 -5.36 14.26 -9.45
N PHE A 30 -4.71 13.17 -9.81
CA PHE A 30 -4.71 12.69 -11.20
C PHE A 30 -6.11 12.25 -11.64
N ILE A 31 -6.80 11.43 -10.84
CA ILE A 31 -8.17 10.99 -11.12
C ILE A 31 -9.12 12.19 -11.22
N ALA A 32 -9.07 13.09 -10.22
CA ALA A 32 -9.92 14.27 -10.21
C ALA A 32 -9.64 15.19 -11.42
N GLY A 33 -8.37 15.37 -11.76
CA GLY A 33 -7.98 16.15 -12.93
C GLY A 33 -8.57 15.59 -14.23
N LEU A 34 -8.47 14.28 -14.43
CA LEU A 34 -9.03 13.61 -15.60
C LEU A 34 -10.55 13.70 -15.64
N MET A 35 -11.23 13.49 -14.49
CA MET A 35 -12.70 13.53 -14.42
C MET A 35 -13.30 14.90 -14.78
N VAL A 36 -12.60 15.98 -14.44
CA VAL A 36 -13.07 17.36 -14.72
C VAL A 36 -12.41 17.99 -15.95
N GLY A 37 -11.63 17.22 -16.72
CA GLY A 37 -10.95 17.71 -17.91
C GLY A 37 -9.85 18.74 -17.63
N ARG A 38 -9.21 18.66 -16.45
CA ARG A 38 -8.13 19.55 -16.00
C ARG A 38 -6.79 18.86 -16.05
N THR A 39 -5.71 19.62 -16.20
CA THR A 39 -4.34 19.08 -16.09
C THR A 39 -4.07 18.67 -14.64
N PRO A 40 -3.71 17.42 -14.35
CA PRO A 40 -3.37 17.00 -13.00
C PRO A 40 -2.08 17.68 -12.53
N GLU A 41 -2.18 18.45 -11.45
CA GLU A 41 -1.06 19.19 -10.85
C GLU A 41 -1.09 19.01 -9.33
N TYR A 42 0.06 18.70 -8.75
CA TYR A 42 0.22 18.62 -7.31
C TYR A 42 1.37 19.54 -6.86
N LEU A 43 1.07 20.51 -5.99
CA LEU A 43 2.01 21.53 -5.51
C LEU A 43 2.74 22.25 -6.67
N GLY A 44 2.00 22.61 -7.73
CA GLY A 44 2.55 23.29 -8.90
C GLY A 44 3.39 22.41 -9.81
N LYS A 45 3.40 21.09 -9.63
CA LYS A 45 4.11 20.15 -10.50
C LYS A 45 3.11 19.31 -11.28
N LYS A 46 3.28 19.24 -12.61
CA LYS A 46 2.43 18.38 -13.46
C LYS A 46 2.67 16.92 -13.17
N ILE A 47 1.57 16.18 -13.01
CA ILE A 47 1.59 14.72 -12.88
C ILE A 47 1.36 14.13 -14.26
N GLU A 48 2.32 13.38 -14.75
CA GLU A 48 2.33 12.77 -16.08
C GLU A 48 2.38 11.24 -15.99
N THR A 49 2.49 10.59 -17.15
CA THR A 49 2.46 9.12 -17.24
C THR A 49 3.54 8.44 -16.41
N TYR A 50 4.73 9.04 -16.30
CA TYR A 50 5.82 8.44 -15.53
C TYR A 50 5.51 8.41 -14.04
N GLU A 51 5.04 9.53 -13.47
CA GLU A 51 4.65 9.62 -12.07
C GLU A 51 3.52 8.64 -11.75
N MET A 52 2.55 8.53 -12.67
CA MET A 52 1.44 7.58 -12.50
C MET A 52 1.88 6.13 -12.56
N LYS A 53 2.84 5.77 -13.42
CA LYS A 53 3.42 4.42 -13.43
C LYS A 53 4.09 4.10 -12.10
N MET A 54 4.88 5.02 -11.55
CA MET A 54 5.54 4.83 -10.25
C MET A 54 4.52 4.72 -9.10
N ALA A 55 3.51 5.58 -9.11
CA ALA A 55 2.42 5.55 -8.13
C ALA A 55 1.61 4.24 -8.18
N SER A 56 1.29 3.76 -9.38
CA SER A 56 0.57 2.49 -9.57
C SER A 56 1.39 1.29 -9.09
N LEU A 57 2.70 1.27 -9.36
CA LEU A 57 3.58 0.22 -8.85
C LEU A 57 3.58 0.17 -7.32
N LEU A 58 3.65 1.34 -6.66
CA LEU A 58 3.61 1.42 -5.19
C LEU A 58 2.35 0.80 -4.60
N ILE A 59 1.18 1.08 -5.18
CA ILE A 59 -0.09 0.52 -4.69
C ILE A 59 -0.16 -1.00 -4.92
N LEU A 60 0.40 -1.50 -6.02
CA LEU A 60 0.28 -2.92 -6.38
C LEU A 60 1.28 -3.82 -5.66
N ILE A 61 2.46 -3.32 -5.29
CA ILE A 61 3.52 -4.12 -4.66
C ILE A 61 3.05 -4.73 -3.34
N MET A 62 2.43 -3.93 -2.47
CA MET A 62 1.98 -4.40 -1.15
C MET A 62 0.96 -5.54 -1.22
N PRO A 63 -0.17 -5.39 -1.91
CA PRO A 63 -1.12 -6.50 -2.01
C PRO A 63 -0.52 -7.74 -2.69
N ILE A 64 0.35 -7.58 -3.69
CA ILE A 64 1.01 -8.72 -4.33
C ILE A 64 1.85 -9.49 -3.32
N ILE A 65 2.61 -8.81 -2.47
CA ILE A 65 3.44 -9.47 -1.46
C ILE A 65 2.56 -10.11 -0.38
N VAL A 66 1.69 -9.33 0.24
CA VAL A 66 0.88 -9.80 1.37
C VAL A 66 -0.04 -10.95 0.94
N LEU A 67 -0.83 -10.74 -0.10
CA LEU A 67 -1.80 -11.74 -0.56
C LEU A 67 -1.13 -12.91 -1.29
N GLY A 68 -0.06 -12.65 -2.04
CA GLY A 68 0.68 -13.68 -2.75
C GLY A 68 1.36 -14.66 -1.79
N PHE A 69 2.10 -14.18 -0.80
CA PHE A 69 2.71 -15.07 0.19
C PHE A 69 1.66 -15.74 1.09
N THR A 70 0.58 -15.04 1.44
CA THR A 70 -0.55 -15.65 2.15
C THR A 70 -1.14 -16.81 1.32
N ALA A 71 -1.40 -16.59 0.04
CA ALA A 71 -1.93 -17.63 -0.85
C ALA A 71 -1.00 -18.86 -0.93
N VAL A 72 0.31 -18.64 -1.06
CA VAL A 72 1.28 -19.73 -1.05
C VAL A 72 1.29 -20.48 0.28
N ALA A 73 1.22 -19.78 1.40
CA ALA A 73 1.26 -20.39 2.73
C ALA A 73 0.01 -21.23 3.01
N VAL A 74 -1.18 -20.77 2.62
CA VAL A 74 -2.43 -21.50 2.90
C VAL A 74 -2.62 -22.77 2.05
N VAL A 75 -1.94 -22.87 0.90
CA VAL A 75 -2.02 -24.06 0.03
C VAL A 75 -0.86 -25.03 0.24
N THR A 76 0.14 -24.68 1.05
CA THR A 76 1.30 -25.53 1.32
C THR A 76 1.21 -26.14 2.71
N GLU A 77 1.59 -27.41 2.84
CA GLU A 77 1.68 -28.08 4.14
C GLU A 77 2.67 -27.38 5.09
N SER A 78 3.80 -26.90 4.56
CA SER A 78 4.80 -26.16 5.33
C SER A 78 4.25 -24.85 5.92
N GLY A 79 3.29 -24.21 5.27
CA GLY A 79 2.63 -23.02 5.77
C GLY A 79 1.56 -23.34 6.81
N THR A 80 0.73 -24.34 6.54
CA THR A 80 -0.41 -24.69 7.39
C THR A 80 -0.03 -25.49 8.64
N SER A 81 1.09 -26.21 8.62
CA SER A 81 1.55 -26.98 9.79
C SER A 81 1.98 -26.10 10.98
N SER A 82 2.15 -24.82 10.77
CA SER A 82 2.62 -23.87 11.79
C SER A 82 1.50 -23.12 12.52
N ILE A 83 0.25 -23.25 12.08
CA ILE A 83 -0.92 -22.61 12.71
C ILE A 83 -1.42 -23.45 13.90
N LEU A 84 -1.84 -22.78 14.97
CA LEU A 84 -2.46 -23.44 16.13
C LEU A 84 -3.98 -23.55 16.02
N ASN A 85 -4.60 -22.63 15.30
CA ASN A 85 -6.05 -22.58 15.14
C ASN A 85 -6.46 -22.96 13.70
N PRO A 86 -7.21 -24.02 13.49
CA PRO A 86 -7.66 -24.42 12.15
C PRO A 86 -8.76 -23.48 11.61
N GLY A 87 -8.96 -23.51 10.30
CA GLY A 87 -10.03 -22.76 9.64
C GLY A 87 -9.77 -21.27 9.51
N ALA A 88 -10.80 -20.45 9.67
CA ALA A 88 -10.75 -19.01 9.48
C ALA A 88 -9.71 -18.30 10.37
N HIS A 89 -9.57 -18.74 11.62
CA HIS A 89 -8.55 -18.19 12.53
C HIS A 89 -7.13 -18.46 12.05
N GLY A 90 -6.85 -19.67 11.56
CA GLY A 90 -5.54 -20.01 10.99
C GLY A 90 -5.23 -19.20 9.73
N PHE A 91 -6.22 -18.94 8.90
CA PHE A 91 -6.07 -18.01 7.78
C PHE A 91 -5.69 -16.59 8.27
N SER A 92 -6.37 -16.10 9.29
CA SER A 92 -6.05 -14.79 9.90
C SER A 92 -4.65 -14.75 10.50
N GLU A 93 -4.16 -15.85 11.10
CA GLU A 93 -2.79 -15.94 11.62
C GLU A 93 -1.74 -15.75 10.49
N ILE A 94 -1.94 -16.46 9.37
CA ILE A 94 -1.06 -16.37 8.20
C ILE A 94 -1.13 -14.97 7.56
N LEU A 95 -2.35 -14.48 7.30
CA LEU A 95 -2.56 -13.17 6.69
C LEU A 95 -1.97 -12.05 7.55
N TYR A 96 -2.09 -12.16 8.89
CA TYR A 96 -1.49 -11.20 9.80
C TYR A 96 0.04 -11.20 9.70
N ALA A 97 0.66 -12.38 9.69
CA ALA A 97 2.11 -12.49 9.61
C ALA A 97 2.66 -11.81 8.36
N TYR A 98 2.11 -12.09 7.17
CA TYR A 98 2.57 -11.44 5.95
C TYR A 98 2.18 -9.96 5.84
N THR A 99 1.05 -9.56 6.41
CA THR A 99 0.71 -8.14 6.54
C THR A 99 1.74 -7.40 7.39
N SER A 100 2.10 -7.97 8.53
CA SER A 100 3.10 -7.40 9.43
C SER A 100 4.49 -7.34 8.81
N GLN A 101 4.90 -8.39 8.11
CA GLN A 101 6.18 -8.46 7.41
C GLN A 101 6.21 -7.51 6.22
N GLY A 102 5.14 -7.42 5.44
CA GLY A 102 5.01 -6.48 4.34
C GLY A 102 5.07 -5.03 4.81
N ASN A 103 4.38 -4.69 5.89
CA ASN A 103 4.46 -3.36 6.51
C ASN A 103 5.76 -3.12 7.27
N ASN A 104 6.67 -4.10 7.31
CA ASN A 104 7.93 -4.04 8.08
C ASN A 104 7.71 -3.74 9.57
N ASN A 105 6.62 -4.20 10.13
CA ASN A 105 6.27 -4.09 11.54
C ASN A 105 6.92 -5.19 12.38
N GLY A 106 6.80 -6.46 11.97
CA GLY A 106 7.42 -7.62 12.60
C GLY A 106 6.60 -8.30 13.70
N SER A 107 5.36 -7.85 13.97
CA SER A 107 4.47 -8.55 14.91
C SER A 107 3.83 -9.78 14.28
N ALA A 108 3.42 -10.75 15.11
CA ALA A 108 2.66 -11.92 14.69
C ALA A 108 1.62 -12.28 15.78
N PHE A 109 0.57 -13.02 15.41
CA PHE A 109 -0.31 -13.62 16.39
C PHE A 109 0.41 -14.77 17.13
N GLY A 110 0.11 -14.95 18.41
CA GLY A 110 0.66 -16.03 19.22
C GLY A 110 0.29 -17.44 18.74
N GLY A 111 -0.72 -17.55 17.88
CA GLY A 111 -1.14 -18.82 17.27
C GLY A 111 -0.28 -19.32 16.12
N LEU A 112 0.62 -18.48 15.58
CA LEU A 112 1.50 -18.88 14.49
C LEU A 112 2.91 -19.16 14.99
N ASN A 113 3.43 -20.36 14.76
CA ASN A 113 4.84 -20.66 14.91
C ASN A 113 5.62 -20.17 13.68
N ALA A 114 6.07 -18.91 13.72
CA ALA A 114 6.79 -18.30 12.63
C ALA A 114 8.29 -18.72 12.54
N ASN A 115 8.80 -19.46 13.53
CA ASN A 115 10.20 -19.92 13.52
C ASN A 115 10.37 -21.25 12.79
N THR A 116 10.01 -21.27 11.53
CA THR A 116 10.21 -22.41 10.63
C THR A 116 11.01 -21.98 9.40
N PRO A 117 11.74 -22.89 8.71
CA PRO A 117 12.45 -22.53 7.50
C PRO A 117 11.57 -21.87 6.44
N PHE A 118 10.32 -22.30 6.33
CA PHE A 118 9.33 -21.73 5.40
C PHE A 118 9.05 -20.25 5.72
N TYR A 119 8.61 -19.95 6.94
CA TYR A 119 8.26 -18.57 7.33
C TYR A 119 9.50 -17.67 7.45
N ASN A 120 10.64 -18.23 7.87
CA ASN A 120 11.90 -17.47 7.92
C ASN A 120 12.32 -17.00 6.52
N LEU A 121 12.24 -17.87 5.51
CA LEU A 121 12.61 -17.51 4.14
C LEU A 121 11.58 -16.62 3.48
N THR A 122 10.30 -17.02 3.49
CA THR A 122 9.23 -16.26 2.83
C THR A 122 9.01 -14.91 3.49
N GLY A 123 9.10 -14.84 4.82
CA GLY A 123 9.02 -13.60 5.57
C GLY A 123 10.20 -12.65 5.31
N ALA A 124 11.42 -13.19 5.23
CA ALA A 124 12.60 -12.39 4.87
C ALA A 124 12.45 -11.79 3.46
N LEU A 125 11.96 -12.57 2.50
CA LEU A 125 11.69 -12.10 1.14
C LEU A 125 10.58 -11.04 1.13
N ALA A 126 9.48 -11.27 1.86
CA ALA A 126 8.40 -10.31 1.99
C ALA A 126 8.88 -8.96 2.54
N MET A 127 9.67 -8.98 3.62
CA MET A 127 10.24 -7.77 4.21
C MET A 127 11.21 -7.06 3.27
N LEU A 128 12.10 -7.80 2.60
CA LEU A 128 13.08 -7.24 1.67
C LEU A 128 12.39 -6.55 0.49
N VAL A 129 11.47 -7.26 -0.16
CA VAL A 129 10.77 -6.75 -1.35
C VAL A 129 9.89 -5.56 -0.97
N SER A 130 9.09 -5.66 0.08
CA SER A 130 8.22 -4.56 0.50
C SER A 130 9.01 -3.31 0.90
N ARG A 131 10.17 -3.45 1.51
CA ARG A 131 11.00 -2.30 1.87
C ARG A 131 11.62 -1.62 0.65
N PHE A 132 12.34 -2.36 -0.15
CA PHE A 132 13.13 -1.77 -1.22
C PHE A 132 12.33 -1.49 -2.49
N TRP A 133 11.38 -2.35 -2.83
CA TRP A 133 10.55 -2.12 -4.02
C TRP A 133 9.51 -1.02 -3.84
N LEU A 134 9.20 -0.63 -2.60
CA LEU A 134 8.42 0.58 -2.34
C LEU A 134 9.31 1.83 -2.33
N ALA A 135 10.50 1.74 -1.74
CA ALA A 135 11.42 2.88 -1.67
C ALA A 135 11.90 3.33 -3.05
N ILE A 136 12.22 2.40 -3.95
CA ILE A 136 12.76 2.73 -5.28
C ILE A 136 11.77 3.55 -6.13
N PRO A 137 10.52 3.13 -6.37
CA PRO A 137 9.56 3.94 -7.10
C PRO A 137 9.22 5.26 -6.41
N THR A 138 9.20 5.29 -5.07
CA THR A 138 9.00 6.52 -4.30
C THR A 138 10.10 7.55 -4.58
N LEU A 139 11.35 7.13 -4.52
CA LEU A 139 12.49 8.00 -4.82
C LEU A 139 12.53 8.40 -6.30
N ALA A 140 12.18 7.49 -7.21
CA ALA A 140 12.08 7.77 -8.63
C ALA A 140 11.01 8.83 -8.93
N LEU A 141 9.84 8.72 -8.29
CA LEU A 141 8.77 9.70 -8.37
C LEU A 141 9.20 11.06 -7.79
N ALA A 142 9.79 11.06 -6.60
CA ALA A 142 10.30 12.29 -5.97
C ALA A 142 11.37 12.96 -6.84
N GLY A 143 12.30 12.20 -7.40
CA GLY A 143 13.34 12.70 -8.32
C GLY A 143 12.76 13.25 -9.62
N SER A 144 11.70 12.64 -10.15
CA SER A 144 11.00 13.17 -11.32
C SER A 144 10.33 14.51 -11.00
N LEU A 145 9.57 14.57 -9.92
CA LEU A 145 8.89 15.80 -9.49
C LEU A 145 9.89 16.92 -9.15
N ALA A 146 11.05 16.60 -8.56
CA ALA A 146 12.06 17.59 -8.23
C ALA A 146 12.61 18.30 -9.48
N ARG A 147 12.73 17.59 -10.59
CA ARG A 147 13.26 18.15 -11.86
C ARG A 147 12.23 18.98 -12.64
N LYS A 148 10.95 18.84 -12.35
CA LYS A 148 9.90 19.58 -13.06
C LYS A 148 9.87 21.05 -12.62
N THR A 149 9.60 21.94 -13.58
CA THR A 149 9.35 23.36 -13.32
C THR A 149 8.02 23.54 -12.60
N ILE A 150 7.95 24.58 -11.77
CA ILE A 150 6.69 24.95 -11.11
C ILE A 150 5.80 25.65 -12.15
N VAL A 151 4.57 25.16 -12.25
CA VAL A 151 3.53 25.76 -13.08
C VAL A 151 2.70 26.71 -12.21
N PRO A 152 2.50 27.98 -12.60
CA PRO A 152 1.63 28.89 -11.88
C PRO A 152 0.20 28.35 -11.80
N ALA A 153 -0.45 28.53 -10.65
CA ALA A 153 -1.85 28.13 -10.47
C ALA A 153 -2.76 28.88 -11.44
N GLY A 154 -3.60 28.15 -12.15
CA GLY A 154 -4.54 28.69 -13.14
C GLY A 154 -5.96 28.19 -12.91
N PRO A 155 -6.93 28.58 -13.74
CA PRO A 155 -8.32 28.11 -13.64
C PRO A 155 -8.48 26.60 -13.73
N GLY A 156 -7.47 25.91 -14.32
CA GLY A 156 -7.40 24.45 -14.42
C GLY A 156 -6.78 23.76 -13.21
N THR A 157 -6.16 24.46 -12.27
CA THR A 157 -5.50 23.86 -11.11
C THR A 157 -6.53 23.43 -10.06
N LEU A 158 -6.47 22.16 -9.62
CA LEU A 158 -7.30 21.68 -8.53
C LEU A 158 -6.76 22.18 -7.18
N PRO A 159 -7.55 22.96 -6.39
CA PRO A 159 -7.07 23.46 -5.11
C PRO A 159 -7.05 22.33 -4.07
N THR A 160 -5.82 21.87 -3.73
CA THR A 160 -5.59 20.73 -2.82
C THR A 160 -5.77 21.07 -1.32
N HIS A 161 -5.98 22.35 -0.99
CA HIS A 161 -6.21 22.84 0.38
C HIS A 161 -7.69 22.95 0.76
N ARG A 162 -8.61 22.65 -0.16
CA ARG A 162 -10.05 22.78 0.08
C ARG A 162 -10.67 21.49 0.65
N PRO A 163 -11.76 21.58 1.43
CA PRO A 163 -12.45 20.41 2.00
C PRO A 163 -12.87 19.38 0.95
N LEU A 164 -13.20 19.82 -0.26
CA LEU A 164 -13.54 18.93 -1.37
C LEU A 164 -12.39 17.96 -1.71
N PHE A 165 -11.16 18.48 -1.76
CA PHE A 165 -9.99 17.62 -2.02
C PHE A 165 -9.72 16.66 -0.86
N VAL A 166 -9.88 17.13 0.39
CA VAL A 166 -9.74 16.28 1.57
C VAL A 166 -10.75 15.13 1.52
N GLY A 167 -12.02 15.44 1.24
CA GLY A 167 -13.06 14.43 1.09
C GLY A 167 -12.77 13.43 -0.04
N LEU A 168 -12.29 13.92 -1.18
CA LEU A 168 -11.86 13.08 -2.30
C LEU A 168 -10.70 12.16 -1.90
N LEU A 169 -9.67 12.70 -1.25
CA LEU A 169 -8.52 11.91 -0.80
C LEU A 169 -8.93 10.81 0.17
N VAL A 170 -9.75 11.15 1.16
CA VAL A 170 -10.30 10.17 2.12
C VAL A 170 -11.10 9.10 1.38
N GLY A 171 -11.96 9.49 0.44
CA GLY A 171 -12.72 8.54 -0.40
C GLY A 171 -11.83 7.61 -1.20
N VAL A 172 -10.77 8.12 -1.83
CA VAL A 172 -9.80 7.31 -2.60
C VAL A 172 -9.06 6.34 -1.69
N VAL A 173 -8.58 6.80 -0.52
CA VAL A 173 -7.88 5.95 0.46
C VAL A 173 -8.78 4.81 0.94
N ILE A 174 -10.02 5.12 1.33
CA ILE A 174 -10.98 4.10 1.79
C ILE A 174 -11.31 3.12 0.66
N MET A 175 -11.60 3.62 -0.53
CA MET A 175 -11.97 2.78 -1.68
C MET A 175 -10.84 1.83 -2.07
N VAL A 176 -9.62 2.34 -2.26
CA VAL A 176 -8.49 1.51 -2.67
C VAL A 176 -8.09 0.55 -1.54
N GLY A 177 -8.02 1.02 -0.29
CA GLY A 177 -7.73 0.15 0.87
C GLY A 177 -8.78 -0.95 1.05
N ALA A 178 -10.06 -0.62 0.90
CA ALA A 178 -11.15 -1.59 0.97
C ALA A 178 -11.06 -2.63 -0.16
N LEU A 179 -10.88 -2.20 -1.40
CA LEU A 179 -10.76 -3.11 -2.54
C LEU A 179 -9.52 -4.02 -2.44
N THR A 180 -8.46 -3.55 -1.80
CA THR A 180 -7.20 -4.29 -1.69
C THR A 180 -7.28 -5.41 -0.66
N PHE A 181 -7.81 -5.15 0.54
CA PHE A 181 -7.67 -6.05 1.67
C PHE A 181 -8.99 -6.61 2.24
N VAL A 182 -10.11 -5.90 2.10
CA VAL A 182 -11.39 -6.36 2.67
C VAL A 182 -11.82 -7.75 2.16
N PRO A 183 -11.64 -8.10 0.87
CA PRO A 183 -11.98 -9.45 0.42
C PRO A 183 -11.21 -10.56 1.16
N ALA A 184 -9.91 -10.32 1.43
CA ALA A 184 -9.10 -11.27 2.20
C ALA A 184 -9.50 -11.29 3.68
N LEU A 185 -9.81 -10.15 4.28
CA LEU A 185 -10.30 -10.06 5.66
C LEU A 185 -11.64 -10.78 5.87
N ALA A 186 -12.46 -10.87 4.84
CA ALA A 186 -13.75 -11.58 4.91
C ALA A 186 -13.63 -13.09 4.89
N LEU A 187 -12.45 -13.66 4.61
CA LEU A 187 -12.18 -15.10 4.59
C LEU A 187 -11.69 -15.63 5.94
N GLY A 188 -11.25 -14.74 6.84
CA GLY A 188 -10.64 -15.11 8.11
C GLY A 188 -11.25 -14.49 9.35
#